data_c4191b8b5bd5f5b9d2a6f2c5bfd81ef4
#
_entry.id   c4191b8b5bd5f5b9d2a6f2c5bfd81ef4
#
_cell.length_a   1.000
_cell.length_b   1.000
_cell.length_c   1.000
_cell.angle_alpha   90.00
_cell.angle_beta   90.00
_cell.angle_gamma   90.00
#
_symmetry.space_group_name_H-M   'P 1'
#
loop_
_entity.id
_entity.type
_entity.pdbx_description
1 polymer ?
#
loop_
_entity_poly.entity_id
_entity_poly.type
_entity_poly.pdbx_seq_one_letter_code
_entity_poly.pdbx_strand_id
1 'polypeptide(L)' 'TEKALQAFNEAILGVREVEQCHMIAGPFDYLLKVRTRDIAAYRRVLGEKLTALPYVASSSTYVTMEAVKEHSV' A
#
# COMPACT_ATOMS: atom_id res chain seq x y z
N THR A 1 16.89 3.44 -6.88
CA THR A 1 17.09 4.36 -7.99
C THR A 1 15.82 5.09 -8.34
N GLU A 2 15.96 6.15 -9.10
CA GLU A 2 14.79 6.92 -9.53
C GLU A 2 13.89 6.12 -10.45
N LYS A 3 14.46 5.29 -11.30
CA LYS A 3 13.66 4.41 -12.15
C LYS A 3 12.85 3.42 -11.35
N ALA A 4 13.41 2.90 -10.26
CA ALA A 4 12.70 1.98 -9.37
C ALA A 4 11.52 2.68 -8.71
N LEU A 5 11.73 3.92 -8.24
CA LEU A 5 10.66 4.71 -7.63
C LEU A 5 9.54 4.99 -8.62
N GLN A 6 9.89 5.37 -9.84
CA GLN A 6 8.90 5.62 -10.87
C GLN A 6 8.10 4.37 -11.22
N ALA A 7 8.80 3.24 -11.36
CA ALA A 7 8.13 1.97 -11.68
C ALA A 7 7.14 1.58 -10.58
N PHE A 8 7.55 1.73 -9.32
CA PHE A 8 6.66 1.45 -8.19
C PHE A 8 5.47 2.41 -8.19
N ASN A 9 5.74 3.71 -8.35
CA ASN A 9 4.68 4.72 -8.33
C ASN A 9 3.63 4.48 -9.41
N GLU A 10 4.06 4.10 -10.60
CA GLU A 10 3.14 3.78 -11.69
C GLU A 10 2.35 2.51 -11.39
N ALA A 11 3.02 1.48 -10.91
CA ALA A 11 2.36 0.20 -10.64
C ALA A 11 1.31 0.33 -9.54
N ILE A 12 1.57 1.12 -8.50
CA ILE A 12 0.64 1.28 -7.38
C ILE A 12 -0.66 1.95 -7.80
N LEU A 13 -0.63 2.80 -8.82
CA LEU A 13 -1.83 3.45 -9.33
C LEU A 13 -2.82 2.45 -9.90
N GLY A 14 -2.35 1.29 -10.34
CA GLY A 14 -3.20 0.24 -10.89
C GLY A 14 -3.79 -0.71 -9.85
N VAL A 15 -3.45 -0.56 -8.58
CA VAL A 15 -3.97 -1.42 -7.53
C VAL A 15 -5.21 -0.77 -6.92
N ARG A 16 -6.37 -1.27 -7.31
CA ARG A 16 -7.66 -0.65 -6.95
C ARG A 16 -7.90 -0.60 -5.45
N GLU A 17 -7.46 -1.60 -4.71
CA GLU A 17 -7.68 -1.69 -3.28
C GLU A 17 -6.83 -0.70 -2.47
N VAL A 18 -5.80 -0.13 -3.08
CA VAL A 18 -4.98 0.89 -2.43
C VAL A 18 -5.68 2.23 -2.58
N GLU A 19 -6.10 2.80 -1.45
CA GLU A 19 -6.78 4.09 -1.42
C GLU A 19 -5.81 5.25 -1.36
N GLN A 20 -4.71 5.07 -0.66
CA GLN A 20 -3.70 6.11 -0.49
C GLN A 20 -2.32 5.47 -0.51
N CYS A 21 -1.38 6.19 -1.06
CA CYS A 21 0.01 5.79 -1.09
C CYS A 21 0.86 7.03 -0.85
N HIS A 22 1.63 7.03 0.23
CA HIS A 22 2.48 8.15 0.59
C HIS A 22 3.93 7.69 0.75
N MET A 23 4.84 8.44 0.15
CA MET A 23 6.26 8.27 0.46
C MET A 23 6.50 8.94 1.81
N ILE A 24 7.10 8.19 2.73
CA ILE A 24 7.34 8.68 4.09
C ILE A 24 8.83 8.93 4.30
N ALA A 25 9.16 9.48 5.46
CA ALA A 25 10.55 9.78 5.81
C ALA A 25 11.37 8.50 5.75
N GLY A 26 12.53 8.58 5.12
CA GLY A 26 13.35 7.43 4.83
C GLY A 26 13.28 7.11 3.34
N PRO A 27 14.43 6.94 2.69
CA PRO A 27 14.44 6.68 1.25
C PRO A 27 13.77 5.34 0.96
N PHE A 28 12.89 5.34 -0.03
CA PHE A 28 12.25 4.14 -0.55
C PHE A 28 11.21 3.50 0.38
N ASP A 29 10.72 4.23 1.39
CA ASP A 29 9.67 3.73 2.26
C ASP A 29 8.32 4.35 1.87
N TYR A 30 7.27 3.54 1.95
CA TYR A 30 5.92 3.97 1.59
C TYR A 30 4.93 3.53 2.64
N LEU A 31 3.91 4.34 2.84
CA LEU A 31 2.77 3.99 3.67
C LEU A 31 1.56 3.87 2.77
N LEU A 32 0.94 2.70 2.75
CA LEU A 32 -0.23 2.42 1.95
C LEU A 32 -1.46 2.28 2.83
N LYS A 33 -2.56 2.90 2.41
CA LYS A 33 -3.87 2.60 2.99
C LYS A 33 -4.60 1.68 2.04
N VAL A 34 -4.90 0.47 2.52
CA VAL A 34 -5.56 -0.56 1.72
C VAL A 34 -6.91 -0.85 2.34
N ARG A 35 -7.94 -0.86 1.51
CA ARG A 35 -9.29 -1.20 1.97
C ARG A 35 -9.75 -2.48 1.30
N THR A 36 -10.17 -3.43 2.11
CA THR A 36 -10.78 -4.67 1.65
C THR A 36 -11.98 -4.97 2.54
N ARG A 37 -12.83 -5.89 2.10
CA ARG A 37 -14.05 -6.22 2.86
C ARG A 37 -13.77 -7.07 4.09
N ASP A 38 -12.67 -7.83 4.11
CA ASP A 38 -12.30 -8.67 5.25
C ASP A 38 -10.81 -9.03 5.17
N ILE A 39 -10.32 -9.73 6.19
CA ILE A 39 -8.92 -10.11 6.28
C ILE A 39 -8.53 -11.12 5.20
N ALA A 40 -9.42 -12.03 4.84
CA ALA A 40 -9.14 -13.00 3.79
C ALA A 40 -8.93 -12.29 2.45
N ALA A 41 -9.77 -11.30 2.14
CA ALA A 41 -9.60 -10.49 0.94
C ALA A 41 -8.27 -9.71 0.97
N TYR A 42 -7.91 -9.17 2.12
CA TYR A 42 -6.63 -8.48 2.25
C TYR A 42 -5.45 -9.41 1.99
N ARG A 43 -5.48 -10.62 2.53
CA ARG A 43 -4.40 -11.59 2.30
C ARG A 43 -4.23 -11.90 0.81
N ARG A 44 -5.34 -11.98 0.07
CA ARG A 44 -5.26 -12.18 -1.39
C ARG A 44 -4.63 -10.97 -2.07
N VAL A 45 -5.04 -9.77 -1.70
CA VAL A 45 -4.47 -8.54 -2.27
C VAL A 45 -2.97 -8.47 -1.97
N LEU A 46 -2.59 -8.76 -0.74
CA LEU A 46 -1.17 -8.76 -0.36
C LEU A 46 -0.39 -9.76 -1.20
N GLY A 47 -0.86 -11.00 -1.29
CA GLY A 47 -0.14 -12.05 -1.98
C GLY A 47 -0.13 -11.92 -3.49
N GLU A 48 -1.21 -11.43 -4.08
CA GLU A 48 -1.35 -11.39 -5.55
C GLU A 48 -0.96 -10.04 -6.16
N LYS A 49 -1.12 -8.96 -5.40
CA LYS A 49 -0.91 -7.62 -5.95
C LYS A 49 0.23 -6.87 -5.27
N LEU A 50 0.21 -6.75 -3.96
CA LEU A 50 1.19 -5.90 -3.27
C LEU A 50 2.59 -6.49 -3.31
N THR A 51 2.73 -7.79 -3.09
CA THR A 51 4.05 -8.43 -3.16
C THR A 51 4.57 -8.55 -4.58
N ALA A 52 3.69 -8.44 -5.57
CA ALA A 52 4.08 -8.47 -6.97
C ALA A 52 4.50 -7.11 -7.50
N LEU A 53 4.34 -6.04 -6.72
CA LEU A 53 4.79 -4.72 -7.12
C LEU A 53 6.32 -4.69 -7.28
N PRO A 54 6.82 -3.92 -8.24
CA PRO A 54 8.26 -3.87 -8.47
C PRO A 54 9.00 -3.28 -7.28
N TYR A 55 10.15 -3.87 -6.98
CA TYR A 55 11.10 -3.34 -5.99
C TYR A 55 10.61 -3.33 -4.55
N VAL A 56 9.65 -4.19 -4.20
CA VAL A 56 9.23 -4.36 -2.81
C VAL A 56 10.18 -5.34 -2.14
N ALA A 57 10.89 -4.87 -1.12
CA ALA A 57 11.83 -5.72 -0.37
C ALA A 57 11.11 -6.42 0.79
N SER A 58 10.26 -5.68 1.49
CA SER A 58 9.52 -6.22 2.64
C SER A 58 8.30 -5.35 2.89
N SER A 59 7.37 -5.88 3.67
CA SER A 59 6.21 -5.12 4.08
C SER A 59 5.78 -5.50 5.48
N SER A 60 5.13 -4.57 6.16
CA SER A 60 4.51 -4.81 7.46
C SER A 60 3.07 -4.34 7.38
N THR A 61 2.18 -5.08 8.01
CA THR A 61 0.74 -4.78 7.97
C THR A 61 0.25 -4.39 9.35
N TYR A 62 -0.52 -3.31 9.39
CA TYR A 62 -1.21 -2.86 10.60
C TYR A 62 -2.68 -2.76 10.28
N VAL A 63 -3.51 -3.47 11.03
CA VAL A 63 -4.96 -3.44 10.83
C VAL A 63 -5.53 -2.31 11.69
N THR A 64 -6.29 -1.41 11.04
CA THR A 64 -6.97 -0.34 11.76
C THR A 64 -8.12 -0.93 12.57
N MET A 65 -8.07 -0.75 13.88
CA MET A 65 -9.09 -1.26 14.78
C MET A 65 -10.27 -0.31 14.88
N GLU A 66 -9.99 1.00 14.86
CA GLU A 66 -11.01 2.01 15.07
C GLU A 66 -10.54 3.35 14.54
N ALA A 67 -11.41 4.05 13.85
CA ALA A 67 -11.14 5.44 13.45
C ALA A 67 -11.69 6.34 14.56
N VAL A 68 -10.81 6.75 15.47
CA VAL A 68 -11.20 7.64 16.57
C VAL A 68 -11.63 9.00 16.05
N LYS A 69 -10.94 9.47 15.03
CA LYS A 69 -11.28 10.72 14.35
C LYS A 69 -10.88 10.59 12.90
N GLU A 70 -11.79 10.88 12.01
CA GLU A 70 -11.51 10.83 10.59
C GLU A 70 -12.03 12.10 9.94
N HIS A 71 -11.14 12.84 9.30
CA HIS A 71 -11.49 14.06 8.60
C HIS A 71 -11.60 13.75 7.11
N SER A 72 -12.81 13.90 6.57
CA SER A 72 -12.99 13.77 5.13
C SER A 72 -13.49 15.07 4.56
N VAL A 73 -13.02 15.36 3.37
CA VAL A 73 -13.27 16.63 2.70
C VAL A 73 -14.19 16.42 1.52
#